data_b9c7770eb87c768c3d47dcbfca6e7385
#
_entry.id   b9c7770eb87c768c3d47dcbfca6e7385
#
_cell.length_a   1.000
_cell.length_b   1.000
_cell.length_c   1.000
_cell.angle_alpha   90.00
_cell.angle_beta   90.00
_cell.angle_gamma   90.00
#
_symmetry.space_group_name_H-M   'P 1'
#
loop_
_entity.id
_entity.type
_entity.pdbx_description
1 polymer ?
#
loop_
_entity_poly.entity_id
_entity_poly.type
_entity_poly.pdbx_seq_one_letter_code
_entity_poly.pdbx_strand_id
1 'polypeptide(L)'
;NTLDATPSTYTFNDVYFNNNRVVFKADGFTLDHTIDSSGNQDPSAEDLIKVYLYKEGTALNGGPSPETLLTHWTNHPMTNLLYAIVEVNYNRAKNVTGLPQCIFHISNSLDMPGDVLNDYMTNTSYGAGIDTGDISGLVELNANVLNGFTYTDASGSQQVGQTRINGLVSTTTNVLTNIEAMTKACSSWLSYDIHQGRWVVIIN
;
A
#
# COMPACT_ATOMS: atom_id res chain seq x y z
N ASN A 1 4.54 8.16 -0.84
CA ASN A 1 4.15 9.03 0.25
C ASN A 1 2.71 8.68 0.65
N THR A 2 2.52 8.00 1.76
CA THR A 2 1.19 7.68 2.30
C THR A 2 0.95 8.56 3.51
N LEU A 3 -0.14 9.32 3.47
CA LEU A 3 -0.63 10.11 4.59
C LEU A 3 -1.69 9.25 5.29
N ASP A 4 -1.31 8.53 6.31
CA ASP A 4 -2.22 7.76 7.14
C ASP A 4 -2.02 8.17 8.61
N ALA A 5 -3.11 8.17 9.36
CA ALA A 5 -3.08 8.38 10.81
C ALA A 5 -2.35 7.23 11.54
N THR A 6 -2.15 6.08 10.88
CA THR A 6 -1.48 4.90 11.43
C THR A 6 -0.45 4.30 10.46
N PRO A 7 0.66 5.01 10.15
CA PRO A 7 1.70 4.48 9.27
C PRO A 7 2.33 3.16 9.77
N SER A 8 2.06 2.81 11.03
CA SER A 8 2.46 1.53 11.62
C SER A 8 1.92 0.28 10.90
N THR A 9 0.84 0.42 10.14
CA THR A 9 0.22 -0.70 9.41
C THR A 9 0.88 -0.98 8.06
N TYR A 10 1.68 -0.04 7.52
CA TYR A 10 2.30 -0.19 6.21
C TYR A 10 3.66 -0.87 6.27
N THR A 11 3.93 -1.70 5.25
CA THR A 11 5.23 -2.34 5.01
C THR A 11 5.66 -2.16 3.57
N PHE A 12 6.98 -2.03 3.34
CA PHE A 12 7.56 -2.18 2.02
C PHE A 12 7.80 -3.66 1.75
N ASN A 13 7.32 -4.15 0.61
CA ASN A 13 7.56 -5.52 0.16
C ASN A 13 8.68 -5.57 -0.87
N ASP A 14 8.53 -4.85 -1.98
CA ASP A 14 9.49 -4.83 -3.07
C ASP A 14 9.72 -3.40 -3.58
N VAL A 15 10.85 -3.20 -4.22
CA VAL A 15 11.20 -2.00 -4.97
C VAL A 15 11.45 -2.39 -6.42
N TYR A 16 10.99 -1.57 -7.35
CA TYR A 16 11.20 -1.78 -8.78
C TYR A 16 11.79 -0.52 -9.41
N PHE A 17 12.76 -0.72 -10.32
CA PHE A 17 13.29 0.30 -11.20
C PHE A 17 12.93 -0.04 -12.64
N ASN A 18 12.23 0.88 -13.32
CA ASN A 18 11.76 0.67 -14.70
C ASN A 18 11.04 -0.69 -14.88
N ASN A 19 10.20 -1.08 -13.93
CA ASN A 19 9.48 -2.35 -13.83
C ASN A 19 10.34 -3.60 -13.52
N ASN A 20 11.65 -3.48 -13.33
CA ASN A 20 12.50 -4.58 -12.90
C ASN A 20 12.63 -4.59 -11.38
N ARG A 21 12.48 -5.76 -10.76
CA ARG A 21 12.56 -5.90 -9.31
C ARG A 21 14.00 -5.67 -8.84
N VAL A 22 14.17 -4.85 -7.83
CA VAL A 22 15.46 -4.53 -7.21
C VAL A 22 15.85 -5.63 -6.21
N VAL A 23 17.11 -6.05 -6.27
CA VAL A 23 17.74 -6.91 -5.27
C VAL A 23 18.83 -6.09 -4.59
N PHE A 24 18.80 -6.07 -3.26
CA PHE A 24 19.78 -5.36 -2.44
C PHE A 24 20.89 -6.28 -1.97
N LYS A 25 22.08 -5.71 -1.74
CA LYS A 25 23.19 -6.35 -1.06
C LYS A 25 22.86 -6.67 0.39
N ALA A 26 23.77 -7.31 1.09
CA ALA A 26 23.59 -7.72 2.50
C ALA A 26 23.38 -6.54 3.46
N ASP A 27 23.71 -5.31 3.06
CA ASP A 27 23.44 -4.08 3.82
C ASP A 27 21.96 -3.67 3.80
N GLY A 28 21.15 -4.26 2.90
CA GLY A 28 19.72 -4.05 2.79
C GLY A 28 19.30 -2.80 1.99
N PHE A 29 20.22 -1.96 1.52
CA PHE A 29 19.90 -0.72 0.83
C PHE A 29 20.72 -0.44 -0.43
N THR A 30 21.91 -1.04 -0.60
CA THR A 30 22.73 -0.89 -1.81
C THR A 30 22.25 -1.84 -2.90
N LEU A 31 22.02 -1.34 -4.11
CA LEU A 31 21.62 -2.14 -5.26
C LEU A 31 22.72 -3.16 -5.62
N ASP A 32 22.33 -4.42 -5.66
CA ASP A 32 23.15 -5.51 -6.22
C ASP A 32 22.85 -5.68 -7.71
N HIS A 33 21.61 -6.02 -8.04
CA HIS A 33 21.14 -6.14 -9.42
C HIS A 33 19.64 -5.90 -9.51
N THR A 34 19.12 -5.80 -10.73
CA THR A 34 17.68 -5.87 -10.99
C THR A 34 17.31 -7.17 -11.68
N ILE A 35 16.06 -7.61 -11.53
CA ILE A 35 15.51 -8.82 -12.16
C ILE A 35 14.32 -8.41 -13.01
N ASP A 36 14.34 -8.76 -14.30
CA ASP A 36 13.23 -8.53 -15.22
C ASP A 36 12.08 -9.55 -15.03
N SER A 37 10.99 -9.37 -15.76
CA SER A 37 9.83 -10.27 -15.71
C SER A 37 10.11 -11.71 -16.22
N SER A 38 11.23 -11.90 -16.91
CA SER A 38 11.71 -13.21 -17.42
C SER A 38 12.69 -13.88 -16.47
N GLY A 39 13.07 -13.21 -15.37
CA GLY A 39 14.02 -13.71 -14.39
C GLY A 39 15.49 -13.41 -14.72
N ASN A 40 15.78 -12.62 -15.77
CA ASN A 40 17.16 -12.25 -16.09
C ASN A 40 17.66 -11.18 -15.13
N GLN A 41 18.91 -11.30 -14.70
CA GLN A 41 19.58 -10.37 -13.81
C GLN A 41 20.36 -9.33 -14.60
N ASP A 42 20.26 -8.06 -14.18
CA ASP A 42 21.05 -6.95 -14.72
C ASP A 42 21.81 -6.24 -13.58
N PRO A 43 23.15 -6.44 -13.49
CA PRO A 43 24.01 -5.77 -12.51
C PRO A 43 24.57 -4.42 -13.00
N SER A 44 24.11 -3.87 -14.11
CA SER A 44 24.71 -2.67 -14.73
C SER A 44 24.77 -1.46 -13.78
N ALA A 45 23.81 -1.33 -12.87
CA ALA A 45 23.76 -0.26 -11.88
C ALA A 45 24.24 -0.69 -10.48
N GLU A 46 24.90 -1.83 -10.35
CA GLU A 46 25.47 -2.33 -9.09
C GLU A 46 26.33 -1.26 -8.42
N ASP A 47 26.14 -1.08 -7.08
CA ASP A 47 26.79 -0.09 -6.22
C ASP A 47 26.51 1.39 -6.56
N LEU A 48 25.75 1.67 -7.61
CA LEU A 48 25.50 3.04 -8.04
C LEU A 48 24.21 3.63 -7.50
N ILE A 49 23.29 2.80 -7.02
CA ILE A 49 22.02 3.25 -6.47
C ILE A 49 21.84 2.66 -5.08
N LYS A 50 21.41 3.53 -4.15
CA LYS A 50 21.02 3.11 -2.81
C LYS A 50 19.58 3.57 -2.54
N VAL A 51 18.81 2.72 -1.88
CA VAL A 51 17.43 2.99 -1.51
C VAL A 51 17.26 2.81 -0.02
N TYR A 52 17.02 3.88 0.67
CA TYR A 52 16.76 3.89 2.10
C TYR A 52 15.25 4.00 2.33
N LEU A 53 14.68 3.03 3.02
CA LEU A 53 13.26 2.94 3.31
C LEU A 53 12.97 3.39 4.73
N TYR A 54 12.03 4.30 4.91
CA TYR A 54 11.71 4.88 6.20
C TYR A 54 10.23 4.78 6.53
N LYS A 55 9.98 4.60 7.80
CA LYS A 55 8.67 4.66 8.42
C LYS A 55 8.77 5.54 9.66
N GLU A 56 7.99 6.62 9.70
CA GLU A 56 8.01 7.57 10.82
C GLU A 56 9.43 8.08 11.17
N GLY A 57 10.27 8.30 10.17
CA GLY A 57 11.66 8.71 10.36
C GLY A 57 12.63 7.59 10.74
N THR A 58 12.15 6.37 11.00
CA THR A 58 12.98 5.21 11.34
C THR A 58 13.34 4.42 10.09
N ALA A 59 14.62 4.11 9.91
CA ALA A 59 15.09 3.27 8.81
C ALA A 59 14.59 1.82 8.97
N LEU A 60 14.02 1.25 7.90
CA LEU A 60 13.49 -0.12 7.88
C LEU A 60 14.50 -1.14 7.39
N ASN A 61 15.47 -0.72 6.58
CA ASN A 61 16.42 -1.60 5.90
C ASN A 61 17.88 -1.36 6.30
N GLY A 62 18.11 -0.93 7.54
CA GLY A 62 19.45 -0.75 8.10
C GLY A 62 20.19 0.51 7.65
N GLY A 63 19.54 1.37 6.88
CA GLY A 63 20.11 2.64 6.44
C GLY A 63 20.35 3.64 7.60
N PRO A 64 21.14 4.72 7.35
CA PRO A 64 21.34 5.79 8.31
C PRO A 64 20.06 6.58 8.56
N SER A 65 20.05 7.43 9.61
CA SER A 65 18.91 8.32 9.83
C SER A 65 18.76 9.32 8.66
N PRO A 66 17.54 9.81 8.38
CA PRO A 66 17.30 10.76 7.29
C PRO A 66 18.15 12.03 7.41
N GLU A 67 18.36 12.52 8.64
CA GLU A 67 19.16 13.70 8.92
C GLU A 67 20.65 13.51 8.58
N THR A 68 21.15 12.28 8.64
CA THR A 68 22.53 11.95 8.25
C THR A 68 22.69 12.04 6.72
N LEU A 69 21.66 11.64 5.96
CA LEU A 69 21.68 11.70 4.49
C LEU A 69 21.40 13.12 3.98
N LEU A 70 20.49 13.82 4.64
CA LEU A 70 19.98 15.11 4.22
C LEU A 70 20.34 16.17 5.27
N THR A 71 21.58 16.64 5.23
CA THR A 71 22.15 17.56 6.23
C THR A 71 21.38 18.88 6.40
N HIS A 72 20.51 19.22 5.46
CA HIS A 72 19.62 20.39 5.54
C HIS A 72 18.24 20.08 6.16
N TRP A 73 17.97 18.82 6.52
CA TRP A 73 16.70 18.37 7.09
C TRP A 73 16.77 18.20 8.62
N THR A 74 17.43 19.10 9.29
CA THR A 74 17.49 19.10 10.75
C THR A 74 16.12 19.41 11.34
N ASN A 75 15.68 18.59 12.32
CA ASN A 75 14.40 18.72 13.05
C ASN A 75 13.11 18.50 12.22
N HIS A 76 13.16 17.73 11.16
CA HIS A 76 11.96 17.29 10.45
C HIS A 76 11.77 15.77 10.61
N PRO A 77 11.13 15.30 11.71
CA PRO A 77 11.05 13.87 12.03
C PRO A 77 10.21 13.06 11.03
N MET A 78 9.51 13.72 10.08
CA MET A 78 8.65 13.07 9.08
C MET A 78 7.76 11.97 9.69
N THR A 79 7.23 12.24 10.88
CA THR A 79 6.26 11.41 11.56
C THR A 79 5.01 11.27 10.69
N ASN A 80 4.31 10.15 10.79
CA ASN A 80 3.13 9.83 9.97
C ASN A 80 3.41 9.71 8.46
N LEU A 81 4.66 9.44 8.07
CA LEU A 81 5.02 9.21 6.67
C LEU A 81 5.75 7.88 6.48
N LEU A 82 5.36 7.19 5.42
CA LEU A 82 6.14 6.14 4.79
C LEU A 82 6.82 6.73 3.56
N TYR A 83 8.15 6.69 3.49
CA TYR A 83 8.89 7.33 2.41
C TYR A 83 10.20 6.61 2.11
N ALA A 84 10.78 6.91 0.96
CA ALA A 84 12.09 6.43 0.56
C ALA A 84 12.99 7.59 0.16
N ILE A 85 14.29 7.45 0.46
CA ILE A 85 15.35 8.30 -0.08
C ILE A 85 16.15 7.45 -1.05
N VAL A 86 16.29 7.94 -2.29
CA VAL A 86 17.06 7.26 -3.34
C VAL A 86 18.29 8.10 -3.65
N GLU A 87 19.46 7.52 -3.40
CA GLU A 87 20.76 8.08 -3.75
C GLU A 87 21.22 7.47 -5.07
N VAL A 88 21.57 8.31 -6.04
CA VAL A 88 22.06 7.86 -7.35
C VAL A 88 23.44 8.43 -7.61
N ASN A 89 24.43 7.54 -7.74
CA ASN A 89 25.78 7.90 -8.16
C ASN A 89 25.85 7.88 -9.69
N TYR A 90 25.94 9.09 -10.28
CA TYR A 90 26.00 9.26 -11.72
C TYR A 90 27.19 8.51 -12.33
N ASN A 91 26.93 7.67 -13.32
CA ASN A 91 27.96 6.95 -14.06
C ASN A 91 27.54 6.74 -15.52
N ARG A 92 28.08 7.59 -16.41
CA ARG A 92 27.74 7.56 -17.83
C ARG A 92 28.22 6.27 -18.51
N ALA A 93 29.36 5.70 -18.08
CA ALA A 93 29.90 4.48 -18.67
C ALA A 93 29.02 3.25 -18.39
N LYS A 94 28.30 3.26 -17.27
CA LYS A 94 27.33 2.22 -16.89
C LYS A 94 25.88 2.63 -17.22
N ASN A 95 25.67 3.70 -17.99
CA ASN A 95 24.37 4.23 -18.38
C ASN A 95 23.46 4.65 -17.21
N VAL A 96 24.04 4.93 -16.04
CA VAL A 96 23.29 5.48 -14.88
C VAL A 96 23.41 6.99 -14.92
N THR A 97 22.44 7.64 -15.57
CA THR A 97 22.48 9.09 -15.88
C THR A 97 21.46 9.91 -15.11
N GLY A 98 20.67 9.27 -14.25
CA GLY A 98 19.64 9.94 -13.46
C GLY A 98 18.83 8.96 -12.63
N LEU A 99 17.80 9.48 -11.97
CA LEU A 99 16.88 8.68 -11.19
C LEU A 99 16.02 7.81 -12.11
N PRO A 100 16.02 6.46 -11.94
CA PRO A 100 15.09 5.61 -12.67
C PRO A 100 13.65 5.85 -12.23
N GLN A 101 12.68 5.36 -13.00
CA GLN A 101 11.29 5.29 -12.51
C GLN A 101 11.27 4.33 -11.31
N CYS A 102 10.99 4.86 -10.12
CA CYS A 102 10.91 4.09 -8.89
C CYS A 102 9.46 3.72 -8.61
N ILE A 103 9.19 2.42 -8.42
CA ILE A 103 7.91 1.89 -7.99
C ILE A 103 8.14 1.12 -6.70
N PHE A 104 7.32 1.38 -5.69
CA PHE A 104 7.39 0.72 -4.39
C PHE A 104 6.13 -0.11 -4.19
N HIS A 105 6.31 -1.41 -4.00
CA HIS A 105 5.24 -2.30 -3.59
C HIS A 105 5.11 -2.18 -2.06
N ILE A 106 4.00 -1.60 -1.63
CA ILE A 106 3.66 -1.44 -0.22
C ILE A 106 2.39 -2.23 0.08
N SER A 107 2.30 -2.77 1.29
CA SER A 107 1.08 -3.37 1.81
C SER A 107 0.74 -2.76 3.17
N ASN A 108 -0.53 -2.85 3.53
CA ASN A 108 -1.02 -2.52 4.85
C ASN A 108 -1.80 -3.71 5.42
N SER A 109 -2.20 -3.64 6.67
CA SER A 109 -3.03 -4.67 7.32
C SER A 109 -4.53 -4.51 7.04
N LEU A 110 -4.93 -3.45 6.31
CA LEU A 110 -6.33 -3.21 5.96
C LEU A 110 -6.67 -4.02 4.70
N ASP A 111 -7.15 -5.23 4.88
CA ASP A 111 -7.59 -6.14 3.81
C ASP A 111 -9.02 -6.64 4.00
N MET A 112 -9.62 -6.42 5.16
CA MET A 112 -11.02 -6.71 5.44
C MET A 112 -11.92 -5.65 4.79
N PRO A 113 -12.93 -6.04 4.00
CA PRO A 113 -13.75 -5.10 3.25
C PRO A 113 -14.42 -4.02 4.09
N GLY A 114 -14.94 -4.36 5.26
CA GLY A 114 -15.56 -3.38 6.16
C GLY A 114 -14.56 -2.37 6.70
N ASP A 115 -13.33 -2.80 7.02
CA ASP A 115 -12.29 -1.90 7.53
C ASP A 115 -11.77 -0.96 6.44
N VAL A 116 -11.56 -1.49 5.22
CA VAL A 116 -11.15 -0.70 4.05
C VAL A 116 -12.21 0.34 3.69
N LEU A 117 -13.49 -0.06 3.68
CA LEU A 117 -14.60 0.86 3.43
C LEU A 117 -14.73 1.90 4.54
N ASN A 118 -14.59 1.50 5.81
CA ASN A 118 -14.62 2.43 6.93
C ASN A 118 -13.53 3.49 6.81
N ASP A 119 -12.29 3.07 6.56
CA ASP A 119 -11.15 3.97 6.38
C ASP A 119 -11.44 4.96 5.24
N TYR A 120 -11.83 4.47 4.06
CA TYR A 120 -12.08 5.33 2.91
C TYR A 120 -13.29 6.26 3.10
N MET A 121 -14.38 5.78 3.71
CA MET A 121 -15.59 6.58 3.91
C MET A 121 -15.40 7.67 4.97
N THR A 122 -14.60 7.42 6.01
CA THR A 122 -14.40 8.38 7.11
C THR A 122 -13.22 9.33 6.89
N ASN A 123 -12.28 8.98 6.03
CA ASN A 123 -11.07 9.77 5.82
C ASN A 123 -11.37 11.11 5.15
N THR A 124 -10.94 12.21 5.76
CA THR A 124 -11.16 13.58 5.27
C THR A 124 -10.14 14.03 4.24
N SER A 125 -9.02 13.32 4.10
CA SER A 125 -7.91 13.73 3.21
C SER A 125 -7.99 13.09 1.83
N TYR A 126 -8.43 11.83 1.76
CA TYR A 126 -8.49 11.07 0.50
C TYR A 126 -9.81 10.32 0.28
N GLY A 127 -10.72 10.36 1.23
CA GLY A 127 -11.99 9.66 1.24
C GLY A 127 -13.20 10.58 1.25
N ALA A 128 -14.32 10.08 1.78
CA ALA A 128 -15.59 10.78 1.79
C ALA A 128 -15.75 11.76 2.95
N GLY A 129 -14.99 11.62 4.05
CA GLY A 129 -15.10 12.48 5.24
C GLY A 129 -16.45 12.34 5.98
N ILE A 130 -17.10 11.18 5.87
CA ILE A 130 -18.37 10.90 6.55
C ILE A 130 -18.07 10.58 8.02
N ASP A 131 -18.90 11.07 8.94
CA ASP A 131 -18.77 10.70 10.35
C ASP A 131 -19.01 9.19 10.53
N THR A 132 -18.21 8.55 11.38
CA THR A 132 -18.33 7.11 11.65
C THR A 132 -19.73 6.74 12.17
N GLY A 133 -20.39 7.62 12.91
CA GLY A 133 -21.76 7.44 13.40
C GLY A 133 -22.81 7.38 12.28
N ASP A 134 -22.50 7.94 11.12
CA ASP A 134 -23.38 8.00 9.96
C ASP A 134 -23.16 6.84 8.97
N ILE A 135 -22.41 5.80 9.38
CA ILE A 135 -22.16 4.61 8.57
C ILE A 135 -22.55 3.36 9.35
N SER A 136 -23.17 2.39 8.66
CA SER A 136 -23.53 1.09 9.25
C SER A 136 -23.37 -0.06 8.25
N GLY A 137 -23.39 -1.31 8.74
CA GLY A 137 -23.25 -2.52 7.95
C GLY A 137 -21.79 -2.98 7.72
N LEU A 138 -20.79 -2.23 8.19
CA LEU A 138 -19.37 -2.55 7.98
C LEU A 138 -18.92 -3.73 8.84
N VAL A 139 -19.41 -3.81 10.08
CA VAL A 139 -19.10 -4.92 11.00
C VAL A 139 -19.73 -6.21 10.48
N GLU A 140 -20.96 -6.14 10.00
CA GLU A 140 -21.69 -7.25 9.41
C GLU A 140 -21.01 -7.72 8.12
N LEU A 141 -20.48 -6.79 7.30
CA LEU A 141 -19.69 -7.12 6.12
C LEU A 141 -18.44 -7.92 6.48
N ASN A 142 -17.67 -7.47 7.48
CA ASN A 142 -16.50 -8.20 7.96
C ASN A 142 -16.88 -9.57 8.53
N ALA A 143 -17.97 -9.67 9.29
CA ALA A 143 -18.46 -10.94 9.83
C ALA A 143 -18.86 -11.91 8.72
N ASN A 144 -19.52 -11.44 7.66
CA ASN A 144 -19.90 -12.25 6.51
C ASN A 144 -18.66 -12.76 5.76
N VAL A 145 -17.65 -11.91 5.58
CA VAL A 145 -16.37 -12.30 4.96
C VAL A 145 -15.63 -13.36 5.80
N LEU A 146 -15.61 -13.20 7.12
CA LEU A 146 -14.95 -14.16 8.03
C LEU A 146 -15.66 -15.52 8.05
N ASN A 147 -16.99 -15.55 7.95
CA ASN A 147 -17.75 -16.78 7.84
C ASN A 147 -17.49 -17.47 6.49
N GLY A 148 -17.16 -16.69 5.45
CA GLY A 148 -16.78 -17.17 4.13
C GLY A 148 -17.83 -18.03 3.45
N PHE A 149 -17.47 -18.59 2.32
CA PHE A 149 -18.20 -19.68 1.66
C PHE A 149 -17.34 -20.95 1.73
N THR A 150 -17.99 -22.08 1.98
CA THR A 150 -17.30 -23.37 1.95
C THR A 150 -17.32 -23.95 0.54
N TYR A 151 -16.17 -24.41 0.10
CA TYR A 151 -16.03 -25.13 -1.17
C TYR A 151 -15.16 -26.36 -0.98
N THR A 152 -15.33 -27.33 -1.84
CA THR A 152 -14.47 -28.52 -1.87
C THR A 152 -13.39 -28.32 -2.91
N ASP A 153 -12.12 -28.38 -2.51
CA ASP A 153 -11.00 -28.26 -3.43
C ASP A 153 -10.79 -29.52 -4.28
N ALA A 154 -9.82 -29.47 -5.18
CA ALA A 154 -9.52 -30.60 -6.08
C ALA A 154 -9.00 -31.87 -5.34
N SER A 155 -8.59 -31.74 -4.07
CA SER A 155 -8.19 -32.86 -3.23
C SER A 155 -9.36 -33.50 -2.46
N GLY A 156 -10.56 -32.93 -2.56
CA GLY A 156 -11.73 -33.34 -1.81
C GLY A 156 -11.83 -32.75 -0.40
N SER A 157 -10.91 -31.84 -0.04
CA SER A 157 -10.92 -31.18 1.26
C SER A 157 -11.85 -29.99 1.28
N GLN A 158 -12.62 -29.82 2.37
CA GLN A 158 -13.41 -28.61 2.58
C GLN A 158 -12.53 -27.42 2.94
N GLN A 159 -12.67 -26.35 2.19
CA GLN A 159 -11.99 -25.07 2.38
C GLN A 159 -13.01 -23.98 2.67
N VAL A 160 -12.58 -22.94 3.41
CA VAL A 160 -13.36 -21.72 3.63
C VAL A 160 -12.74 -20.61 2.78
N GLY A 161 -13.47 -20.15 1.78
CA GLY A 161 -13.07 -18.98 1.01
C GLY A 161 -13.33 -17.70 1.80
N GLN A 162 -12.35 -16.82 1.83
CA GLN A 162 -12.48 -15.48 2.40
C GLN A 162 -12.26 -14.44 1.30
N THR A 163 -13.18 -13.49 1.20
CA THR A 163 -13.00 -12.35 0.30
C THR A 163 -12.13 -11.31 1.00
N ARG A 164 -11.03 -10.93 0.36
CA ARG A 164 -10.17 -9.82 0.79
C ARG A 164 -10.22 -8.74 -0.28
N ILE A 165 -10.12 -7.49 0.15
CA ILE A 165 -10.10 -6.37 -0.78
C ILE A 165 -8.67 -5.83 -0.88
N ASN A 166 -8.15 -5.84 -2.11
CA ASN A 166 -6.83 -5.31 -2.44
C ASN A 166 -6.95 -4.50 -3.73
N GLY A 167 -6.32 -3.36 -3.78
CA GLY A 167 -6.37 -2.54 -4.98
C GLY A 167 -5.77 -1.16 -4.81
N LEU A 168 -5.86 -0.38 -5.86
CA LEU A 168 -5.46 1.02 -5.89
C LEU A 168 -6.71 1.88 -6.03
N VAL A 169 -6.82 2.89 -5.18
CA VAL A 169 -7.85 3.91 -5.25
C VAL A 169 -7.25 5.19 -5.78
N SER A 170 -7.84 5.74 -6.85
CA SER A 170 -7.40 7.01 -7.42
C SER A 170 -8.15 8.17 -6.79
N THR A 171 -7.42 9.14 -6.24
CA THR A 171 -8.01 10.39 -5.72
C THR A 171 -8.52 11.32 -6.82
N THR A 172 -8.23 11.03 -8.09
CA THR A 172 -8.79 11.75 -9.24
C THR A 172 -10.17 11.23 -9.68
N THR A 173 -10.55 10.05 -9.18
CA THR A 173 -11.88 9.46 -9.41
C THR A 173 -12.86 9.98 -8.36
N ASN A 174 -14.12 10.14 -8.75
CA ASN A 174 -15.17 10.55 -7.81
C ASN A 174 -15.26 9.57 -6.63
N VAL A 175 -15.40 10.11 -5.42
CA VAL A 175 -15.43 9.33 -4.17
C VAL A 175 -16.51 8.25 -4.19
N LEU A 176 -17.74 8.59 -4.63
CA LEU A 176 -18.83 7.62 -4.71
C LEU A 176 -18.51 6.48 -5.67
N THR A 177 -17.90 6.78 -6.82
CA THR A 177 -17.47 5.75 -7.79
C THR A 177 -16.44 4.80 -7.17
N ASN A 178 -15.51 5.31 -6.37
CA ASN A 178 -14.55 4.47 -5.65
C ASN A 178 -15.25 3.58 -4.62
N ILE A 179 -16.19 4.12 -3.84
CA ILE A 179 -16.97 3.34 -2.86
C ILE A 179 -17.79 2.25 -3.56
N GLU A 180 -18.44 2.58 -4.67
CA GLU A 180 -19.18 1.59 -5.46
C GLU A 180 -18.29 0.49 -6.03
N ALA A 181 -17.08 0.82 -6.46
CA ALA A 181 -16.11 -0.18 -6.92
C ALA A 181 -15.69 -1.12 -5.77
N MET A 182 -15.42 -0.57 -4.58
CA MET A 182 -15.06 -1.34 -3.39
C MET A 182 -16.22 -2.24 -2.94
N THR A 183 -17.44 -1.72 -2.86
CA THR A 183 -18.63 -2.50 -2.46
C THR A 183 -18.93 -3.63 -3.44
N LYS A 184 -18.83 -3.37 -4.75
CA LYS A 184 -18.98 -4.40 -5.80
C LYS A 184 -17.94 -5.51 -5.67
N ALA A 185 -16.69 -5.17 -5.32
CA ALA A 185 -15.61 -6.15 -5.14
C ALA A 185 -15.89 -7.15 -4.01
N CYS A 186 -16.70 -6.79 -3.03
CA CYS A 186 -17.07 -7.63 -1.88
C CYS A 186 -18.57 -8.02 -1.89
N SER A 187 -19.22 -8.03 -3.04
CA SER A 187 -20.63 -8.44 -3.21
C SER A 187 -21.59 -7.66 -2.31
N SER A 188 -21.35 -6.38 -2.17
CA SER A 188 -22.20 -5.47 -1.39
C SER A 188 -22.53 -4.21 -2.18
N TRP A 189 -23.39 -3.36 -1.66
CA TRP A 189 -23.69 -2.05 -2.22
C TRP A 189 -23.97 -1.02 -1.14
N LEU A 190 -23.76 0.24 -1.46
CA LEU A 190 -24.05 1.36 -0.57
C LEU A 190 -25.47 1.88 -0.83
N SER A 191 -26.20 2.16 0.25
CA SER A 191 -27.52 2.81 0.22
C SER A 191 -27.61 3.87 1.31
N TYR A 192 -28.44 4.88 1.11
CA TYR A 192 -28.73 5.86 2.15
C TYR A 192 -30.09 5.56 2.78
N ASP A 193 -30.11 5.29 4.09
CA ASP A 193 -31.33 5.08 4.85
C ASP A 193 -31.88 6.43 5.32
N ILE A 194 -32.96 6.88 4.66
CA ILE A 194 -33.58 8.16 4.92
C ILE A 194 -34.22 8.19 6.35
N HIS A 195 -34.68 7.04 6.85
CA HIS A 195 -35.32 6.97 8.17
C HIS A 195 -34.30 7.09 9.30
N GLN A 196 -33.09 6.58 9.09
CA GLN A 196 -32.02 6.63 10.09
C GLN A 196 -31.03 7.77 9.82
N GLY A 197 -31.10 8.42 8.64
CA GLY A 197 -30.25 9.53 8.27
C GLY A 197 -28.77 9.11 8.04
N ARG A 198 -28.52 7.85 7.66
CA ARG A 198 -27.15 7.31 7.56
C ARG A 198 -26.92 6.44 6.34
N TRP A 199 -25.67 6.28 5.98
CA TRP A 199 -25.23 5.36 4.95
C TRP A 199 -25.22 3.91 5.47
N VAL A 200 -25.72 3.00 4.66
CA VAL A 200 -25.80 1.57 5.00
C VAL A 200 -25.09 0.76 3.92
N VAL A 201 -24.15 -0.08 4.32
CA VAL A 201 -23.57 -1.10 3.45
C VAL A 201 -24.43 -2.35 3.55
N ILE A 202 -25.05 -2.74 2.43
CA ILE A 202 -25.93 -3.89 2.32
C ILE A 202 -25.17 -5.03 1.64
N ILE A 203 -25.21 -6.20 2.27
CA ILE A 203 -24.54 -7.41 1.79
C ILE A 203 -25.52 -8.20 0.92
N ASN A 204 -25.01 -8.74 -0.20
CA ASN A 204 -25.81 -9.57 -1.10
C ASN A 204 -25.74 -11.06 -0.70
#